data_ae39761f9efdee30fd5c626d4e8158dc
#
_entry.id   ae39761f9efdee30fd5c626d4e8158dc
#
_cell.length_a   1.000
_cell.length_b   1.000
_cell.length_c   1.000
_cell.angle_alpha   90.00
_cell.angle_beta   90.00
_cell.angle_gamma   90.00
#
_symmetry.space_group_name_H-M   'P 1'
#
loop_
_entity.id
_entity.type
_entity.pdbx_description
1 polymer ?
#
loop_
_entity_poly.entity_id
_entity_poly.type
_entity_poly.pdbx_seq_one_letter_code
_entity_poly.pdbx_strand_id
1 'polypeptide(L)'
;MTKLVIKNDNAALNLLQKLLDDENFEVPEVEFKNWPRFEMHVKGERYHSTITPELMESFLDLQKTINKSFALVRYSDSSRRLTKADRQDLKILVEVKDGSSGFFAALEAHVGIIATGIAEGFKTMDSRHKLIAILAIGTLAIGGYGFNSYIETQKATRLAELQNLDNEAERNERIRTLSLYKDMNSEQTAKNAELYGKVLDKMPQVQTISDHMAGTYNKFIAGTVDAEYIEVQGAKVPGIVVDEISNASRNVAVDDRVASVFLMRGVDHSSGEDYKFKLFDVVRGGEVNATLPKDGSFVTDAILDVIQDAEWGGKVVLLQLRTKTRAGKVVKAEIEKVTEIKDQGGYEEAVASKED
;
A
#
# COMPACT_ATOMS: atom_id res chain seq x y z
N MET A 1 20.25 -29.43 13.02
CA MET A 1 20.44 -28.01 12.66
C MET A 1 19.58 -27.18 13.61
N THR A 2 20.13 -26.13 14.20
CA THR A 2 19.39 -25.26 15.12
C THR A 2 18.51 -24.35 14.27
N LYS A 3 17.17 -24.40 14.48
CA LYS A 3 16.24 -23.50 13.79
C LYS A 3 16.40 -22.08 14.31
N LEU A 4 16.42 -21.10 13.41
CA LEU A 4 16.39 -19.68 13.79
C LEU A 4 14.93 -19.30 14.11
N VAL A 5 14.68 -18.84 15.34
CA VAL A 5 13.33 -18.48 15.79
C VAL A 5 13.13 -16.97 15.64
N ILE A 6 12.15 -16.57 14.82
CA ILE A 6 11.71 -15.18 14.66
C ILE A 6 10.51 -14.92 15.58
N LYS A 7 10.67 -13.98 16.52
CA LYS A 7 9.65 -13.66 17.54
C LYS A 7 9.19 -12.19 17.51
N ASN A 8 9.88 -11.33 16.77
CA ASN A 8 9.60 -9.90 16.70
C ASN A 8 10.20 -9.27 15.45
N ASP A 9 9.80 -8.03 15.17
CA ASP A 9 10.23 -7.26 14.00
C ASP A 9 11.76 -7.08 13.94
N ASN A 10 12.43 -6.85 15.08
CA ASN A 10 13.88 -6.67 15.08
C ASN A 10 14.62 -7.94 14.63
N ALA A 11 14.19 -9.12 15.06
CA ALA A 11 14.77 -10.38 14.61
C ALA A 11 14.51 -10.60 13.11
N ALA A 12 13.31 -10.25 12.63
CA ALA A 12 12.95 -10.32 11.22
C ALA A 12 13.79 -9.38 10.35
N LEU A 13 13.92 -8.11 10.78
CA LEU A 13 14.73 -7.09 10.08
C LEU A 13 16.22 -7.46 10.04
N ASN A 14 16.76 -7.96 11.14
CA ASN A 14 18.17 -8.40 11.18
C ASN A 14 18.44 -9.57 10.23
N LEU A 15 17.50 -10.52 10.12
CA LEU A 15 17.64 -11.62 9.16
C LEU A 15 17.48 -11.11 7.72
N LEU A 16 16.50 -10.24 7.48
CA LEU A 16 16.24 -9.62 6.18
C LEU A 16 17.48 -8.88 5.68
N GLN A 17 18.12 -8.09 6.56
CA GLN A 17 19.37 -7.37 6.24
C GLN A 17 20.47 -8.33 5.83
N LYS A 18 20.73 -9.40 6.59
CA LYS A 18 21.75 -10.39 6.24
C LYS A 18 21.48 -11.05 4.89
N LEU A 19 20.22 -11.37 4.61
CA LEU A 19 19.82 -11.95 3.33
C LEU A 19 19.98 -10.99 2.15
N LEU A 20 19.91 -9.69 2.36
CA LEU A 20 20.05 -8.70 1.30
C LEU A 20 21.50 -8.27 1.07
N ASP A 21 22.30 -8.18 2.15
CA ASP A 21 23.66 -7.66 2.10
C ASP A 21 24.71 -8.73 1.72
N ASP A 22 24.45 -10.00 2.01
CA ASP A 22 25.38 -11.09 1.72
C ASP A 22 24.72 -12.18 0.87
N GLU A 23 25.03 -12.22 -0.42
CA GLU A 23 24.48 -13.22 -1.35
C GLU A 23 24.90 -14.67 -1.03
N ASN A 24 26.02 -14.85 -0.35
CA ASN A 24 26.50 -16.16 0.06
C ASN A 24 26.01 -16.59 1.44
N PHE A 25 25.24 -15.72 2.15
CA PHE A 25 24.68 -16.07 3.43
C PHE A 25 23.78 -17.29 3.31
N GLU A 26 24.09 -18.35 4.02
CA GLU A 26 23.34 -19.58 4.01
C GLU A 26 21.93 -19.37 4.61
N VAL A 27 20.89 -19.71 3.84
CA VAL A 27 19.51 -19.52 4.26
C VAL A 27 19.19 -20.47 5.42
N PRO A 28 18.94 -19.96 6.65
CA PRO A 28 18.67 -20.81 7.79
C PRO A 28 17.28 -21.44 7.71
N GLU A 29 17.10 -22.58 8.38
CA GLU A 29 15.75 -23.05 8.67
C GLU A 29 15.12 -22.11 9.71
N VAL A 30 13.97 -21.49 9.37
CA VAL A 30 13.30 -20.48 10.20
C VAL A 30 12.03 -21.02 10.79
N GLU A 31 11.83 -20.75 12.07
CA GLU A 31 10.57 -20.96 12.78
C GLU A 31 9.99 -19.59 13.21
N PHE A 32 8.77 -19.31 12.77
CA PHE A 32 8.05 -18.11 13.21
C PHE A 32 7.24 -18.44 14.46
N LYS A 33 7.42 -17.64 15.52
CA LYS A 33 6.73 -17.83 16.79
C LYS A 33 6.14 -16.51 17.27
N ASN A 34 4.82 -16.42 17.31
CA ASN A 34 4.06 -15.22 17.68
C ASN A 34 4.43 -13.99 16.82
N TRP A 35 4.82 -14.20 15.57
CA TRP A 35 5.18 -13.16 14.61
C TRP A 35 4.80 -13.61 13.19
N PRO A 36 4.27 -12.72 12.32
CA PRO A 36 3.93 -11.32 12.57
C PRO A 36 2.64 -11.18 13.40
N ARG A 37 2.54 -10.08 14.15
CA ARG A 37 1.40 -9.79 15.01
C ARG A 37 1.03 -8.32 14.89
N PHE A 38 -0.25 -8.03 14.71
CA PHE A 38 -0.76 -6.66 14.77
C PHE A 38 -1.23 -6.36 16.19
N GLU A 39 -0.69 -5.31 16.77
CA GLU A 39 -1.01 -4.86 18.12
C GLU A 39 -1.35 -3.38 18.09
N MET A 40 -2.51 -3.02 18.65
CA MET A 40 -2.99 -1.65 18.72
C MET A 40 -3.56 -1.37 20.11
N HIS A 41 -3.16 -0.25 20.69
CA HIS A 41 -3.73 0.29 21.91
C HIS A 41 -4.38 1.64 21.60
N VAL A 42 -5.61 1.84 22.07
CA VAL A 42 -6.34 3.10 21.97
C VAL A 42 -6.74 3.53 23.36
N LYS A 43 -6.40 4.76 23.75
CA LYS A 43 -6.82 5.35 25.00
C LYS A 43 -7.73 6.55 24.77
N GLY A 44 -8.78 6.65 25.55
CA GLY A 44 -9.77 7.75 25.54
C GLY A 44 -11.06 7.33 26.22
N GLU A 45 -11.93 8.27 26.50
CA GLU A 45 -13.18 8.02 27.26
C GLU A 45 -14.09 6.96 26.63
N ARG A 46 -14.08 6.81 25.30
CA ARG A 46 -14.91 5.82 24.56
C ARG A 46 -14.27 4.43 24.47
N TYR A 47 -13.02 4.28 24.92
CA TYR A 47 -12.19 3.09 24.66
C TYR A 47 -11.90 2.26 25.92
N HIS A 48 -12.90 2.07 26.80
CA HIS A 48 -12.77 1.25 28.00
C HIS A 48 -13.13 -0.22 27.71
N SER A 49 -12.17 -0.99 27.23
CA SER A 49 -12.36 -2.41 26.85
C SER A 49 -13.50 -2.61 25.82
N THR A 50 -13.72 -1.60 24.97
CA THR A 50 -14.78 -1.59 23.96
C THR A 50 -14.18 -1.42 22.57
N ILE A 51 -14.90 -1.88 21.56
CA ILE A 51 -14.60 -1.66 20.15
C ILE A 51 -15.71 -0.82 19.53
N THR A 52 -15.33 0.31 18.90
CA THR A 52 -16.29 1.15 18.21
C THR A 52 -16.61 0.62 16.81
N PRO A 53 -17.73 0.98 16.19
CA PRO A 53 -18.06 0.58 14.82
C PRO A 53 -16.96 0.95 13.83
N GLU A 54 -16.35 2.12 13.97
CA GLU A 54 -15.25 2.59 13.11
C GLU A 54 -14.00 1.70 13.21
N LEU A 55 -13.67 1.26 14.42
CA LEU A 55 -12.58 0.31 14.64
C LEU A 55 -12.92 -1.08 14.10
N MET A 56 -14.19 -1.54 14.24
CA MET A 56 -14.63 -2.80 13.63
C MET A 56 -14.45 -2.76 12.10
N GLU A 57 -14.85 -1.66 11.44
CA GLU A 57 -14.64 -1.49 10.00
C GLU A 57 -13.15 -1.49 9.62
N SER A 58 -12.31 -0.88 10.45
CA SER A 58 -10.85 -0.88 10.24
C SER A 58 -10.26 -2.29 10.33
N PHE A 59 -10.69 -3.12 11.28
CA PHE A 59 -10.28 -4.53 11.37
C PHE A 59 -10.82 -5.38 10.22
N LEU A 60 -12.04 -5.12 9.74
CA LEU A 60 -12.57 -5.77 8.54
C LEU A 60 -11.76 -5.39 7.29
N ASP A 61 -11.27 -4.16 7.23
CA ASP A 61 -10.39 -3.72 6.15
C ASP A 61 -9.00 -4.36 6.25
N LEU A 62 -8.44 -4.47 7.46
CA LEU A 62 -7.22 -5.22 7.71
C LEU A 62 -7.35 -6.67 7.21
N GLN A 63 -8.46 -7.34 7.51
CA GLN A 63 -8.73 -8.69 6.99
C GLN A 63 -8.76 -8.73 5.46
N LYS A 64 -9.39 -7.73 4.81
CA LYS A 64 -9.43 -7.63 3.34
C LYS A 64 -8.03 -7.40 2.77
N THR A 65 -7.25 -6.56 3.41
CA THR A 65 -5.87 -6.25 3.00
C THR A 65 -4.96 -7.47 3.11
N ILE A 66 -5.06 -8.24 4.21
CA ILE A 66 -4.34 -9.51 4.36
C ILE A 66 -4.72 -10.49 3.24
N ASN A 67 -6.02 -10.62 2.94
CA ASN A 67 -6.49 -11.50 1.88
C ASN A 67 -5.96 -11.08 0.49
N LYS A 68 -5.97 -9.78 0.18
CA LYS A 68 -5.43 -9.23 -1.08
C LYS A 68 -3.92 -9.43 -1.18
N SER A 69 -3.20 -9.18 -0.10
CA SER A 69 -1.75 -9.38 -0.04
C SER A 69 -1.38 -10.86 -0.27
N PHE A 70 -2.12 -11.77 0.36
CA PHE A 70 -1.95 -13.19 0.14
C PHE A 70 -2.26 -13.59 -1.32
N ALA A 71 -3.36 -13.08 -1.90
CA ALA A 71 -3.71 -13.35 -3.28
C ALA A 71 -2.65 -12.84 -4.25
N LEU A 72 -2.12 -11.63 -4.02
CA LEU A 72 -1.04 -11.05 -4.82
C LEU A 72 0.21 -11.91 -4.77
N VAL A 73 0.61 -12.35 -3.60
CA VAL A 73 1.82 -13.18 -3.41
C VAL A 73 1.64 -14.56 -4.02
N ARG A 74 0.49 -15.20 -3.78
CA ARG A 74 0.25 -16.58 -4.22
C ARG A 74 -0.09 -16.71 -5.69
N TYR A 75 -0.79 -15.73 -6.26
CA TYR A 75 -1.37 -15.80 -7.59
C TYR A 75 -0.91 -14.67 -8.51
N SER A 76 -0.05 -13.76 -8.04
CA SER A 76 0.35 -12.52 -8.74
C SER A 76 -0.82 -11.62 -9.12
N ASP A 77 -1.97 -11.78 -8.42
CA ASP A 77 -3.21 -11.06 -8.67
C ASP A 77 -3.94 -10.79 -7.35
N SER A 78 -3.94 -9.53 -6.90
CA SER A 78 -4.61 -9.12 -5.66
C SER A 78 -6.14 -9.16 -5.73
N SER A 79 -6.71 -9.21 -6.93
CA SER A 79 -8.16 -9.26 -7.17
C SER A 79 -8.70 -10.70 -7.15
N ARG A 80 -7.83 -11.69 -7.23
CA ARG A 80 -8.22 -13.09 -7.30
C ARG A 80 -8.99 -13.55 -6.07
N ARG A 81 -10.11 -14.21 -6.31
CA ARG A 81 -10.95 -14.75 -5.24
C ARG A 81 -10.27 -15.94 -4.57
N LEU A 82 -10.01 -15.82 -3.28
CA LEU A 82 -9.43 -16.88 -2.45
C LEU A 82 -10.43 -18.02 -2.25
N THR A 83 -9.92 -19.23 -2.10
CA THR A 83 -10.71 -20.41 -1.74
C THR A 83 -11.33 -20.24 -0.34
N LYS A 84 -12.31 -21.10 0.00
CA LYS A 84 -12.89 -21.08 1.34
C LYS A 84 -11.87 -21.48 2.41
N ALA A 85 -10.98 -22.42 2.09
CA ALA A 85 -9.88 -22.84 2.96
C ALA A 85 -8.92 -21.69 3.20
N ASP A 86 -8.37 -21.04 2.13
CA ASP A 86 -7.46 -19.91 2.27
C ASP A 86 -8.05 -18.80 3.16
N ARG A 87 -9.34 -18.47 2.97
CA ARG A 87 -10.00 -17.42 3.78
C ARG A 87 -10.19 -17.81 5.22
N GLN A 88 -10.38 -19.10 5.51
CA GLN A 88 -10.49 -19.59 6.88
C GLN A 88 -9.14 -19.54 7.59
N ASP A 89 -8.10 -19.89 6.86
CA ASP A 89 -6.73 -19.92 7.35
C ASP A 89 -6.14 -18.50 7.57
N LEU A 90 -6.61 -17.50 6.82
CA LEU A 90 -6.21 -16.09 6.94
C LEU A 90 -7.09 -15.27 7.88
N LYS A 91 -8.06 -15.90 8.54
CA LYS A 91 -8.99 -15.19 9.41
C LYS A 91 -8.30 -14.65 10.64
N ILE A 92 -8.35 -13.31 10.83
CA ILE A 92 -7.85 -12.67 12.05
C ILE A 92 -8.84 -12.87 13.21
N LEU A 93 -8.29 -13.02 14.41
CA LEU A 93 -9.04 -12.97 15.66
C LEU A 93 -8.64 -11.70 16.38
N VAL A 94 -9.63 -10.89 16.74
CA VAL A 94 -9.41 -9.64 17.47
C VAL A 94 -9.72 -9.89 18.94
N GLU A 95 -8.71 -9.78 19.79
CA GLU A 95 -8.84 -9.84 21.24
C GLU A 95 -8.85 -8.44 21.83
N VAL A 96 -9.78 -8.15 22.73
CA VAL A 96 -9.84 -6.88 23.47
C VAL A 96 -9.41 -7.16 24.91
N LYS A 97 -8.33 -6.50 25.36
CA LYS A 97 -7.83 -6.67 26.74
C LYS A 97 -8.45 -5.67 27.70
N ASP A 98 -8.61 -6.11 28.95
CA ASP A 98 -9.12 -5.27 30.03
C ASP A 98 -8.17 -4.12 30.38
N GLY A 99 -8.71 -2.95 30.71
CA GLY A 99 -8.00 -1.81 31.30
C GLY A 99 -7.42 -0.77 30.35
N SER A 100 -7.26 -1.08 29.10
CA SER A 100 -7.05 -0.18 27.97
C SER A 100 -7.65 -0.88 26.76
N SER A 101 -8.18 -0.18 25.77
CA SER A 101 -8.61 -0.87 24.56
C SER A 101 -7.37 -1.35 23.79
N GLY A 102 -6.70 -2.37 24.33
CA GLY A 102 -5.64 -3.12 23.67
C GLY A 102 -6.29 -4.11 22.73
N PHE A 103 -6.11 -3.92 21.42
CA PHE A 103 -6.58 -4.84 20.38
C PHE A 103 -5.40 -5.65 19.88
N PHE A 104 -5.55 -6.95 19.90
CA PHE A 104 -4.60 -7.87 19.30
C PHE A 104 -5.28 -8.61 18.17
N ALA A 105 -4.83 -8.39 16.95
CA ALA A 105 -5.17 -9.27 15.85
C ALA A 105 -4.13 -10.41 15.84
N ALA A 106 -4.47 -11.53 16.47
CA ALA A 106 -3.62 -12.69 16.48
C ALA A 106 -3.68 -13.40 15.13
N LEU A 107 -2.56 -13.42 14.44
CA LEU A 107 -2.31 -14.27 13.28
C LEU A 107 -1.60 -15.56 13.69
N GLU A 108 -1.52 -15.85 15.00
CA GLU A 108 -0.71 -16.94 15.56
C GLU A 108 -0.97 -18.33 14.97
N ALA A 109 -2.24 -18.64 14.70
CA ALA A 109 -2.60 -19.92 14.07
C ALA A 109 -2.25 -19.96 12.57
N HIS A 110 -1.94 -18.81 11.96
CA HIS A 110 -1.91 -18.64 10.50
C HIS A 110 -0.53 -18.25 9.97
N VAL A 111 0.42 -17.93 10.83
CA VAL A 111 1.79 -17.56 10.40
C VAL A 111 2.43 -18.69 9.60
N GLY A 112 2.25 -19.93 10.03
CA GLY A 112 2.68 -21.11 9.27
C GLY A 112 1.97 -21.22 7.91
N ILE A 113 0.70 -20.86 7.84
CA ILE A 113 -0.14 -20.93 6.63
C ILE A 113 0.17 -19.79 5.70
N ILE A 114 0.36 -18.57 6.22
CA ILE A 114 0.84 -17.42 5.41
C ILE A 114 2.22 -17.75 4.86
N ALA A 115 3.15 -18.23 5.68
CA ALA A 115 4.47 -18.66 5.25
C ALA A 115 4.40 -19.80 4.21
N THR A 116 3.51 -20.78 4.41
CA THR A 116 3.29 -21.89 3.45
C THR A 116 2.62 -21.37 2.17
N GLY A 117 1.62 -20.49 2.28
CA GLY A 117 0.96 -19.89 1.13
C GLY A 117 1.91 -19.01 0.31
N ILE A 118 2.75 -18.22 0.96
CA ILE A 118 3.84 -17.48 0.33
C ILE A 118 4.82 -18.44 -0.32
N ALA A 119 5.25 -19.49 0.40
CA ALA A 119 6.15 -20.50 -0.12
C ALA A 119 5.55 -21.28 -1.32
N GLU A 120 4.25 -21.51 -1.34
CA GLU A 120 3.55 -22.12 -2.48
C GLU A 120 3.33 -21.15 -3.65
N GLY A 121 3.01 -19.88 -3.37
CA GLY A 121 2.84 -18.84 -4.39
C GLY A 121 4.13 -18.53 -5.15
N PHE A 122 5.25 -18.65 -4.46
CA PHE A 122 6.58 -18.51 -5.06
C PHE A 122 7.25 -19.86 -5.37
N LYS A 123 6.51 -20.83 -5.88
CA LYS A 123 7.07 -22.18 -6.20
C LYS A 123 8.29 -22.13 -7.11
N THR A 124 8.33 -21.15 -8.00
CA THR A 124 9.45 -20.92 -8.93
C THR A 124 10.61 -20.15 -8.31
N MET A 125 10.42 -19.53 -7.17
CA MET A 125 11.47 -18.75 -6.48
C MET A 125 12.31 -19.67 -5.59
N ASP A 126 13.58 -19.34 -5.45
CA ASP A 126 14.46 -20.01 -4.50
C ASP A 126 14.08 -19.70 -3.04
N SER A 127 14.61 -20.49 -2.12
CA SER A 127 14.30 -20.39 -0.68
C SER A 127 14.67 -19.03 -0.10
N ARG A 128 15.68 -18.35 -0.65
CA ARG A 128 16.13 -17.05 -0.19
C ARG A 128 15.11 -15.95 -0.50
N HIS A 129 14.67 -15.86 -1.76
CA HIS A 129 13.67 -14.88 -2.17
C HIS A 129 12.32 -15.10 -1.44
N LYS A 130 11.92 -16.35 -1.22
CA LYS A 130 10.75 -16.68 -0.41
C LYS A 130 10.85 -16.10 1.01
N LEU A 131 11.99 -16.31 1.64
CA LEU A 131 12.20 -15.82 3.01
C LEU A 131 12.25 -14.30 3.06
N ILE A 132 12.90 -13.64 2.10
CA ILE A 132 12.89 -12.17 1.96
C ILE A 132 11.45 -11.65 1.86
N ALA A 133 10.60 -12.27 1.01
CA ALA A 133 9.20 -11.89 0.87
C ALA A 133 8.42 -12.00 2.19
N ILE A 134 8.55 -13.13 2.88
CA ILE A 134 7.86 -13.36 4.16
C ILE A 134 8.27 -12.32 5.20
N LEU A 135 9.58 -12.07 5.32
CA LEU A 135 10.10 -11.10 6.28
C LEU A 135 9.66 -9.66 5.94
N ALA A 136 9.75 -9.28 4.66
CA ALA A 136 9.33 -7.95 4.20
C ALA A 136 7.82 -7.73 4.42
N ILE A 137 6.97 -8.67 4.05
CA ILE A 137 5.51 -8.58 4.25
C ILE A 137 5.19 -8.52 5.75
N GLY A 138 5.80 -9.36 6.55
CA GLY A 138 5.55 -9.40 7.99
C GLY A 138 5.89 -8.10 8.68
N THR A 139 7.00 -7.45 8.32
CA THR A 139 7.42 -6.17 8.91
C THR A 139 6.70 -4.96 8.32
N LEU A 140 6.43 -4.94 7.01
CA LEU A 140 5.75 -3.82 6.33
C LEU A 140 4.22 -3.86 6.51
N ALA A 141 3.62 -5.05 6.31
CA ALA A 141 2.17 -5.14 6.30
C ALA A 141 1.58 -5.20 7.71
N ILE A 142 2.32 -5.72 8.66
CA ILE A 142 1.80 -6.02 10.01
C ILE A 142 2.68 -5.38 11.09
N GLY A 143 3.97 -5.18 10.80
CA GLY A 143 4.96 -4.68 11.76
C GLY A 143 4.93 -3.16 11.99
N GLY A 144 5.64 -2.74 13.05
CA GLY A 144 5.70 -1.34 13.48
C GLY A 144 6.34 -0.39 12.49
N TYR A 145 7.25 -0.87 11.64
CA TYR A 145 7.87 -0.03 10.63
C TYR A 145 6.84 0.51 9.62
N GLY A 146 5.93 -0.34 9.14
CA GLY A 146 4.92 0.07 8.15
C GLY A 146 4.02 1.18 8.68
N PHE A 147 3.55 1.06 9.92
CA PHE A 147 2.73 2.09 10.54
C PHE A 147 3.52 3.39 10.79
N ASN A 148 4.73 3.29 11.31
CA ASN A 148 5.58 4.46 11.57
C ASN A 148 5.91 5.22 10.27
N SER A 149 6.29 4.50 9.21
CA SER A 149 6.52 5.06 7.88
C SER A 149 5.27 5.74 7.32
N TYR A 150 4.09 5.14 7.52
CA TYR A 150 2.81 5.74 7.14
C TYR A 150 2.59 7.07 7.87
N ILE A 151 2.74 7.13 9.20
CA ILE A 151 2.56 8.36 10.00
C ILE A 151 3.52 9.46 9.54
N GLU A 152 4.81 9.14 9.34
CA GLU A 152 5.78 10.14 8.87
C GLU A 152 5.45 10.65 7.46
N THR A 153 4.97 9.79 6.57
CA THR A 153 4.51 10.18 5.23
C THR A 153 3.31 11.12 5.29
N GLN A 154 2.29 10.77 6.12
CA GLN A 154 1.11 11.63 6.30
C GLN A 154 1.48 12.98 6.92
N LYS A 155 2.38 12.98 7.91
CA LYS A 155 2.92 14.20 8.53
C LYS A 155 3.66 15.07 7.51
N ALA A 156 4.52 14.49 6.68
CA ALA A 156 5.23 15.22 5.63
C ALA A 156 4.25 15.84 4.60
N THR A 157 3.26 15.07 4.17
CA THR A 157 2.20 15.54 3.26
C THR A 157 1.43 16.69 3.91
N ARG A 158 1.06 16.56 5.17
CA ARG A 158 0.32 17.58 5.90
C ARG A 158 1.14 18.85 6.10
N LEU A 159 2.44 18.73 6.41
CA LEU A 159 3.34 19.87 6.51
C LEU A 159 3.44 20.64 5.18
N ALA A 160 3.52 19.93 4.06
CA ALA A 160 3.53 20.57 2.74
C ALA A 160 2.21 21.31 2.42
N GLU A 161 1.06 20.72 2.78
CA GLU A 161 -0.25 21.39 2.65
C GLU A 161 -0.35 22.66 3.50
N LEU A 162 0.13 22.61 4.75
CA LEU A 162 0.10 23.74 5.68
C LEU A 162 0.96 24.91 5.22
N GLN A 163 2.01 24.69 4.43
CA GLN A 163 2.82 25.77 3.86
C GLN A 163 2.00 26.72 2.96
N ASN A 164 0.92 26.24 2.37
CA ASN A 164 0.04 27.01 1.49
C ASN A 164 -1.13 27.69 2.23
N LEU A 165 -1.18 27.62 3.57
CA LEU A 165 -2.20 28.28 4.37
C LEU A 165 -1.85 29.77 4.54
N ASP A 166 -2.81 30.66 4.20
CA ASP A 166 -2.61 32.11 4.26
C ASP A 166 -2.52 32.63 5.71
N ASN A 167 -3.22 31.98 6.65
CA ASN A 167 -3.19 32.37 8.05
C ASN A 167 -1.93 31.82 8.75
N GLU A 168 -0.96 32.69 8.96
CA GLU A 168 0.34 32.34 9.57
C GLU A 168 0.21 31.81 11.01
N ALA A 169 -0.68 32.37 11.82
CA ALA A 169 -0.87 31.95 13.21
C ALA A 169 -1.44 30.53 13.27
N GLU A 170 -2.47 30.25 12.49
CA GLU A 170 -3.07 28.92 12.37
C GLU A 170 -2.08 27.91 11.80
N ARG A 171 -1.35 28.27 10.75
CA ARG A 171 -0.31 27.44 10.16
C ARG A 171 0.73 27.01 11.19
N ASN A 172 1.25 27.96 11.97
CA ASN A 172 2.30 27.71 12.96
C ASN A 172 1.79 26.82 14.11
N GLU A 173 0.55 27.01 14.55
CA GLU A 173 -0.09 26.15 15.55
C GLU A 173 -0.20 24.70 15.07
N ARG A 174 -0.70 24.49 13.84
CA ARG A 174 -0.86 23.15 13.25
C ARG A 174 0.49 22.45 13.00
N ILE A 175 1.51 23.20 12.53
CA ILE A 175 2.88 22.68 12.40
C ILE A 175 3.43 22.25 13.77
N ARG A 176 3.19 23.06 14.82
CA ARG A 176 3.58 22.71 16.17
C ARG A 176 2.88 21.44 16.67
N THR A 177 1.59 21.28 16.37
CA THR A 177 0.83 20.06 16.68
C THR A 177 1.49 18.84 16.06
N LEU A 178 1.79 18.87 14.76
CA LEU A 178 2.48 17.77 14.08
C LEU A 178 3.86 17.46 14.65
N SER A 179 4.55 18.46 15.21
CA SER A 179 5.86 18.30 15.83
C SER A 179 5.82 17.55 17.17
N LEU A 180 4.64 17.36 17.76
CA LEU A 180 4.47 16.59 18.98
C LEU A 180 4.67 15.09 18.75
N TYR A 181 4.45 14.62 17.54
CA TYR A 181 4.88 13.29 17.16
C TYR A 181 6.37 13.31 16.80
N LYS A 182 7.15 12.61 17.57
CA LYS A 182 8.56 12.35 17.30
C LYS A 182 8.72 10.85 17.12
N ASP A 183 9.26 10.46 15.98
CA ASP A 183 9.77 9.10 15.83
C ASP A 183 10.91 8.90 16.82
N MET A 184 10.67 8.13 17.88
CA MET A 184 11.66 7.85 18.92
C MET A 184 12.82 6.98 18.40
N ASN A 185 12.65 6.39 17.20
CA ASN A 185 13.61 5.51 16.55
C ASN A 185 14.02 6.01 15.16
N SER A 186 14.12 7.32 14.95
CA SER A 186 14.34 7.91 13.62
C SER A 186 15.56 7.33 12.86
N GLU A 187 16.65 7.02 13.58
CA GLU A 187 17.83 6.37 12.97
C GLU A 187 17.51 4.95 12.51
N GLN A 188 16.77 4.18 13.30
CA GLN A 188 16.35 2.83 12.93
C GLN A 188 15.35 2.87 11.78
N THR A 189 14.44 3.85 11.78
CA THR A 189 13.50 4.06 10.68
C THR A 189 14.21 4.39 9.37
N ALA A 190 15.26 5.22 9.40
CA ALA A 190 16.07 5.52 8.22
C ALA A 190 16.81 4.28 7.69
N LYS A 191 17.41 3.47 8.56
CA LYS A 191 18.05 2.19 8.19
C LYS A 191 17.05 1.22 7.58
N ASN A 192 15.87 1.13 8.17
CA ASN A 192 14.81 0.28 7.66
C ASN A 192 14.32 0.76 6.28
N ALA A 193 14.22 2.09 6.06
CA ALA A 193 13.85 2.64 4.76
C ALA A 193 14.84 2.25 3.64
N GLU A 194 16.16 2.30 3.93
CA GLU A 194 17.18 1.82 2.99
C GLU A 194 17.01 0.32 2.71
N LEU A 195 16.79 -0.47 3.76
CA LEU A 195 16.59 -1.91 3.64
C LEU A 195 15.38 -2.24 2.75
N TYR A 196 14.29 -1.49 2.92
CA TYR A 196 13.11 -1.65 2.09
C TYR A 196 13.30 -1.21 0.65
N GLY A 197 14.09 -0.17 0.39
CA GLY A 197 14.49 0.16 -0.97
C GLY A 197 15.13 -1.05 -1.67
N LYS A 198 16.06 -1.73 -1.01
CA LYS A 198 16.70 -2.96 -1.53
C LYS A 198 15.69 -4.11 -1.75
N VAL A 199 14.65 -4.20 -0.90
CA VAL A 199 13.56 -5.18 -1.10
C VAL A 199 12.74 -4.85 -2.32
N LEU A 200 12.36 -3.58 -2.50
CA LEU A 200 11.53 -3.13 -3.62
C LEU A 200 12.22 -3.33 -4.97
N ASP A 201 13.52 -3.12 -5.03
CA ASP A 201 14.33 -3.39 -6.22
C ASP A 201 14.28 -4.87 -6.65
N LYS A 202 14.20 -5.79 -5.67
CA LYS A 202 14.12 -7.23 -5.94
C LYS A 202 12.69 -7.75 -6.04
N MET A 203 11.73 -7.10 -5.41
CA MET A 203 10.35 -7.56 -5.24
C MET A 203 9.34 -6.40 -5.29
N PRO A 204 9.04 -5.84 -6.47
CA PRO A 204 8.15 -4.68 -6.61
C PRO A 204 6.73 -4.90 -6.03
N GLN A 205 6.27 -6.16 -5.96
CA GLN A 205 4.96 -6.50 -5.39
C GLN A 205 4.81 -6.09 -3.92
N VAL A 206 5.92 -5.96 -3.18
CA VAL A 206 5.93 -5.50 -1.79
C VAL A 206 5.41 -4.06 -1.69
N GLN A 207 5.63 -3.22 -2.71
CA GLN A 207 5.05 -1.87 -2.77
C GLN A 207 3.52 -1.91 -2.78
N THR A 208 2.92 -2.77 -3.60
CA THR A 208 1.46 -2.91 -3.65
C THR A 208 0.87 -3.32 -2.30
N ILE A 209 1.57 -4.18 -1.56
CA ILE A 209 1.16 -4.60 -0.21
C ILE A 209 1.25 -3.41 0.75
N SER A 210 2.34 -2.65 0.70
CA SER A 210 2.52 -1.42 1.50
C SER A 210 1.40 -0.40 1.24
N ASP A 211 1.03 -0.19 -0.03
CA ASP A 211 -0.05 0.73 -0.41
C ASP A 211 -1.41 0.26 0.11
N HIS A 212 -1.69 -1.04 0.04
CA HIS A 212 -2.90 -1.61 0.62
C HIS A 212 -2.95 -1.39 2.15
N MET A 213 -1.81 -1.57 2.84
CA MET A 213 -1.72 -1.35 4.29
C MET A 213 -1.85 0.12 4.65
N ALA A 214 -1.28 1.04 3.88
CA ALA A 214 -1.46 2.48 4.07
C ALA A 214 -2.96 2.87 4.06
N GLY A 215 -3.75 2.26 3.17
CA GLY A 215 -5.20 2.42 3.15
C GLY A 215 -5.89 1.94 4.44
N THR A 216 -5.42 0.82 4.99
CA THR A 216 -5.93 0.26 6.25
C THR A 216 -5.52 1.12 7.45
N TYR A 217 -4.27 1.58 7.51
CA TYR A 217 -3.81 2.50 8.56
C TYR A 217 -4.60 3.81 8.56
N ASN A 218 -4.92 4.34 7.37
CA ASN A 218 -5.76 5.53 7.25
C ASN A 218 -7.14 5.33 7.90
N LYS A 219 -7.74 4.15 7.80
CA LYS A 219 -9.01 3.84 8.47
C LYS A 219 -8.87 3.74 9.98
N PHE A 220 -7.81 3.13 10.49
CA PHE A 220 -7.53 3.11 11.92
C PHE A 220 -7.35 4.53 12.47
N ILE A 221 -6.59 5.38 11.79
CA ILE A 221 -6.40 6.79 12.16
C ILE A 221 -7.76 7.53 12.13
N ALA A 222 -8.54 7.40 11.06
CA ALA A 222 -9.85 8.07 10.93
C ALA A 222 -10.88 7.56 11.96
N GLY A 223 -10.75 6.30 12.39
CA GLY A 223 -11.64 5.70 13.40
C GLY A 223 -11.27 6.02 14.85
N THR A 224 -10.17 6.78 15.08
CA THR A 224 -9.64 7.05 16.43
C THR A 224 -9.34 8.53 16.67
N VAL A 225 -9.99 9.43 15.93
CA VAL A 225 -9.76 10.89 16.05
C VAL A 225 -10.10 11.48 17.42
N ASP A 226 -10.96 10.82 18.18
CA ASP A 226 -11.38 11.20 19.53
C ASP A 226 -10.57 10.52 20.64
N ALA A 227 -9.52 9.77 20.28
CA ALA A 227 -8.64 9.14 21.24
C ALA A 227 -7.69 10.16 21.89
N GLU A 228 -7.31 9.93 23.15
CA GLU A 228 -6.21 10.66 23.79
C GLU A 228 -4.86 10.35 23.12
N TYR A 229 -4.66 9.08 22.78
CA TYR A 229 -3.56 8.59 21.96
C TYR A 229 -3.92 7.22 21.37
N ILE A 230 -3.21 6.91 20.30
CA ILE A 230 -3.13 5.55 19.77
C ILE A 230 -1.69 5.07 19.82
N GLU A 231 -1.53 3.77 19.99
CA GLU A 231 -0.23 3.11 19.88
C GLU A 231 -0.39 1.89 18.99
N VAL A 232 0.35 1.83 17.89
CA VAL A 232 0.33 0.70 16.97
C VAL A 232 1.74 0.15 16.88
N GLN A 233 1.90 -1.12 17.23
CA GLN A 233 3.19 -1.80 17.20
C GLN A 233 4.30 -1.05 18.00
N GLY A 234 3.94 -0.42 19.12
CA GLY A 234 4.84 0.37 19.93
C GLY A 234 5.06 1.82 19.48
N ALA A 235 4.57 2.22 18.31
CA ALA A 235 4.60 3.61 17.85
C ALA A 235 3.41 4.37 18.43
N LYS A 236 3.67 5.29 19.37
CA LYS A 236 2.66 6.06 20.08
C LYS A 236 2.42 7.42 19.41
N VAL A 237 1.17 7.67 19.00
CA VAL A 237 0.74 8.90 18.33
C VAL A 237 -0.26 9.64 19.22
N PRO A 238 -0.01 10.88 19.64
CA PRO A 238 -0.98 11.68 20.40
C PRO A 238 -2.27 11.93 19.62
N GLY A 239 -3.42 11.95 20.29
CA GLY A 239 -4.73 12.12 19.63
C GLY A 239 -4.86 13.42 18.84
N ILE A 240 -4.27 14.52 19.31
CA ILE A 240 -4.23 15.78 18.55
C ILE A 240 -3.44 15.68 17.24
N VAL A 241 -2.44 14.80 17.16
CA VAL A 241 -1.71 14.51 15.91
C VAL A 241 -2.56 13.60 15.01
N VAL A 242 -3.26 12.63 15.62
CA VAL A 242 -4.24 11.77 14.91
C VAL A 242 -5.31 12.63 14.24
N ASP A 243 -5.88 13.59 14.97
CA ASP A 243 -6.88 14.53 14.46
C ASP A 243 -6.30 15.39 13.31
N GLU A 244 -5.11 15.98 13.49
CA GLU A 244 -4.47 16.81 12.47
C GLU A 244 -4.15 16.02 11.18
N ILE A 245 -3.70 14.77 11.31
CA ILE A 245 -3.46 13.88 10.16
C ILE A 245 -4.78 13.46 9.50
N SER A 246 -5.82 13.17 10.30
CA SER A 246 -7.14 12.79 9.78
C SER A 246 -7.84 13.93 9.06
N ASN A 247 -7.63 15.14 9.53
CA ASN A 247 -8.14 16.37 8.92
C ASN A 247 -7.27 16.83 7.73
N ALA A 248 -6.13 16.18 7.48
CA ALA A 248 -5.38 16.34 6.24
C ALA A 248 -6.35 16.10 5.09
N SER A 249 -6.65 17.15 4.42
CA SER A 249 -7.68 17.39 3.41
C SER A 249 -8.42 16.12 2.93
N ARG A 250 -9.52 15.80 3.56
CA ARG A 250 -10.51 14.86 3.02
C ARG A 250 -10.96 15.26 1.62
N ASN A 251 -10.59 16.46 1.11
CA ASN A 251 -11.31 17.09 0.03
C ASN A 251 -10.56 17.94 -0.97
N VAL A 252 -9.28 18.14 -0.90
CA VAL A 252 -8.61 18.83 -2.03
C VAL A 252 -8.01 17.77 -2.93
N ALA A 253 -8.79 17.37 -3.93
CA ALA A 253 -8.23 16.68 -5.07
C ALA A 253 -7.30 17.67 -5.78
N VAL A 254 -6.01 17.43 -5.76
CA VAL A 254 -5.03 18.24 -6.47
C VAL A 254 -5.14 17.88 -7.95
N ASP A 255 -5.43 18.88 -8.78
CA ASP A 255 -5.36 18.73 -10.22
C ASP A 255 -3.88 18.66 -10.62
N ASP A 256 -3.49 17.59 -11.28
CA ASP A 256 -2.14 17.40 -11.79
C ASP A 256 -2.19 16.92 -13.25
N ARG A 257 -1.08 17.07 -13.96
CA ARG A 257 -0.92 16.56 -15.32
C ARG A 257 0.21 15.56 -15.37
N VAL A 258 -0.12 14.37 -15.80
CA VAL A 258 0.82 13.25 -15.93
C VAL A 258 0.97 12.90 -17.39
N ALA A 259 2.19 12.99 -17.91
CA ALA A 259 2.54 12.44 -19.21
C ALA A 259 3.37 11.16 -18.99
N SER A 260 2.91 10.03 -19.55
CA SER A 260 3.60 8.74 -19.46
C SER A 260 3.22 7.84 -20.62
N VAL A 261 3.95 6.75 -20.76
CA VAL A 261 3.66 5.71 -21.75
C VAL A 261 2.74 4.68 -21.14
N PHE A 262 1.63 4.41 -21.82
CA PHE A 262 0.61 3.50 -21.34
C PHE A 262 0.32 2.37 -22.31
N LEU A 263 0.07 1.19 -21.75
CA LEU A 263 -0.54 0.06 -22.43
C LEU A 263 -2.04 0.07 -22.12
N MET A 264 -2.88 -0.04 -23.16
CA MET A 264 -4.33 -0.15 -23.00
C MET A 264 -4.71 -1.59 -22.70
N ARG A 265 -5.23 -1.88 -21.50
CA ARG A 265 -5.67 -3.21 -21.08
C ARG A 265 -7.15 -3.47 -21.36
N GLY A 266 -7.92 -2.43 -21.60
CA GLY A 266 -9.33 -2.53 -21.98
C GLY A 266 -9.98 -1.17 -22.14
N VAL A 267 -10.99 -1.13 -23.00
CA VAL A 267 -11.84 0.04 -23.25
C VAL A 267 -13.30 -0.35 -23.07
N ASP A 268 -14.04 0.42 -22.28
CA ASP A 268 -15.48 0.26 -22.14
C ASP A 268 -16.20 1.35 -22.96
N HIS A 269 -16.87 0.92 -23.99
CA HIS A 269 -17.64 1.77 -24.91
C HIS A 269 -19.12 1.90 -24.52
N SER A 270 -19.56 1.18 -23.46
CA SER A 270 -20.97 1.11 -23.06
C SER A 270 -21.48 2.36 -22.35
N SER A 271 -20.59 3.21 -21.85
CA SER A 271 -20.93 4.49 -21.26
C SER A 271 -21.44 5.48 -22.30
N GLY A 272 -22.56 6.15 -22.03
CA GLY A 272 -23.19 7.06 -22.99
C GLY A 272 -22.35 8.29 -23.35
N GLU A 273 -21.63 8.86 -22.37
CA GLU A 273 -20.97 10.16 -22.49
C GLU A 273 -19.44 10.05 -22.67
N ASP A 274 -18.79 9.02 -22.10
CA ASP A 274 -17.34 8.88 -22.10
C ASP A 274 -16.90 7.47 -22.54
N TYR A 275 -15.72 7.39 -23.17
CA TYR A 275 -14.96 6.14 -23.22
C TYR A 275 -14.24 5.94 -21.90
N LYS A 276 -14.24 4.72 -21.34
CA LYS A 276 -13.52 4.39 -20.12
C LYS A 276 -12.39 3.42 -20.41
N PHE A 277 -11.20 3.76 -19.97
CA PHE A 277 -9.98 3.04 -20.24
C PHE A 277 -9.42 2.42 -18.98
N LYS A 278 -8.94 1.18 -19.08
CA LYS A 278 -8.00 0.58 -18.14
C LYS A 278 -6.61 0.69 -18.73
N LEU A 279 -5.78 1.52 -18.14
CA LEU A 279 -4.43 1.83 -18.60
C LEU A 279 -3.41 1.23 -17.64
N PHE A 280 -2.32 0.70 -18.18
CA PHE A 280 -1.14 0.32 -17.39
C PHE A 280 0.00 1.28 -17.72
N ASP A 281 0.53 1.98 -16.72
CA ASP A 281 1.69 2.86 -16.88
C ASP A 281 2.96 2.01 -16.99
N VAL A 282 3.55 1.98 -18.17
CA VAL A 282 4.72 1.14 -18.47
C VAL A 282 6.00 1.68 -17.83
N VAL A 283 6.06 3.00 -17.60
CA VAL A 283 7.25 3.68 -17.07
C VAL A 283 7.28 3.64 -15.54
N ARG A 284 6.14 3.87 -14.91
CA ARG A 284 6.02 3.99 -13.43
C ARG A 284 5.51 2.72 -12.77
N GLY A 285 4.91 1.84 -13.55
CA GLY A 285 4.14 0.69 -13.05
C GLY A 285 2.79 1.11 -12.47
N GLY A 286 1.81 0.22 -12.55
CA GLY A 286 0.50 0.41 -11.94
C GLY A 286 -0.63 0.71 -12.92
N GLU A 287 -1.87 0.42 -12.48
CA GLU A 287 -3.08 0.61 -13.27
C GLU A 287 -3.74 1.95 -12.97
N VAL A 288 -4.20 2.62 -14.03
CA VAL A 288 -4.94 3.88 -13.98
C VAL A 288 -6.23 3.72 -14.78
N ASN A 289 -7.37 4.02 -14.15
CA ASN A 289 -8.64 4.15 -14.87
C ASN A 289 -8.79 5.59 -15.35
N ALA A 290 -8.90 5.78 -16.66
CA ALA A 290 -9.04 7.10 -17.27
C ALA A 290 -10.32 7.18 -18.12
N THR A 291 -10.81 8.40 -18.32
CA THR A 291 -11.94 8.70 -19.20
C THR A 291 -11.51 9.58 -20.36
N LEU A 292 -12.19 9.44 -21.49
CA LEU A 292 -12.09 10.31 -22.66
C LEU A 292 -13.50 10.75 -23.04
N PRO A 293 -13.85 12.04 -22.88
CA PRO A 293 -15.15 12.55 -23.29
C PRO A 293 -15.38 12.35 -24.80
N LYS A 294 -16.52 11.78 -25.21
CA LYS A 294 -16.84 11.56 -26.64
C LYS A 294 -17.03 12.84 -27.41
N ASP A 295 -17.45 13.91 -26.76
CA ASP A 295 -17.67 15.24 -27.30
C ASP A 295 -16.44 16.16 -27.11
N GLY A 296 -15.31 15.64 -26.68
CA GLY A 296 -14.08 16.40 -26.47
C GLY A 296 -13.58 17.03 -27.77
N SER A 297 -13.31 18.34 -27.74
CA SER A 297 -12.89 19.12 -28.92
C SER A 297 -11.59 18.61 -29.58
N PHE A 298 -10.82 17.78 -28.91
CA PHE A 298 -9.59 17.18 -29.43
C PHE A 298 -9.81 15.74 -29.94
N VAL A 299 -10.99 15.13 -29.72
CA VAL A 299 -11.31 13.79 -30.20
C VAL A 299 -11.63 13.83 -31.68
N THR A 300 -10.69 13.40 -32.49
CA THR A 300 -10.81 13.31 -33.96
C THR A 300 -10.75 11.85 -34.37
N ASP A 301 -11.22 11.55 -35.58
CA ASP A 301 -11.14 10.20 -36.15
C ASP A 301 -9.69 9.67 -36.09
N ALA A 302 -8.71 10.50 -36.40
CA ALA A 302 -7.30 10.12 -36.35
C ALA A 302 -6.83 9.73 -34.93
N ILE A 303 -7.36 10.35 -33.89
CA ILE A 303 -7.05 9.98 -32.47
C ILE A 303 -7.76 8.69 -32.09
N LEU A 304 -9.00 8.50 -32.57
CA LEU A 304 -9.73 7.25 -32.36
C LEU A 304 -9.04 6.07 -33.04
N ASP A 305 -8.50 6.27 -34.24
CA ASP A 305 -7.71 5.26 -34.95
C ASP A 305 -6.46 4.86 -34.16
N VAL A 306 -5.72 5.82 -33.62
CA VAL A 306 -4.55 5.55 -32.75
C VAL A 306 -4.94 4.77 -31.50
N ILE A 307 -6.06 5.12 -30.88
CA ILE A 307 -6.58 4.41 -29.69
C ILE A 307 -6.98 2.98 -30.06
N GLN A 308 -7.70 2.79 -31.16
CA GLN A 308 -8.14 1.50 -31.62
C GLN A 308 -6.97 0.60 -32.00
N ASP A 309 -5.98 1.14 -32.69
CA ASP A 309 -4.73 0.44 -33.01
C ASP A 309 -3.95 0.03 -31.77
N ALA A 310 -3.93 0.87 -30.74
CA ALA A 310 -3.27 0.57 -29.48
C ALA A 310 -4.02 -0.51 -28.68
N GLU A 311 -5.35 -0.44 -28.63
CA GLU A 311 -6.17 -1.42 -27.93
C GLU A 311 -6.08 -2.80 -28.57
N TRP A 312 -6.29 -2.89 -29.89
CA TRP A 312 -6.35 -4.17 -30.62
C TRP A 312 -4.96 -4.72 -30.96
N GLY A 313 -4.03 -3.83 -31.29
CA GLY A 313 -2.66 -4.19 -31.62
C GLY A 313 -1.76 -4.40 -30.40
N GLY A 314 -2.24 -4.17 -29.16
CA GLY A 314 -1.42 -4.27 -27.97
C GLY A 314 -0.26 -3.26 -27.93
N LYS A 315 -0.38 -2.14 -28.66
CA LYS A 315 0.67 -1.13 -28.77
C LYS A 315 0.64 -0.17 -27.58
N VAL A 316 1.80 0.35 -27.19
CA VAL A 316 1.89 1.42 -26.20
C VAL A 316 1.69 2.79 -26.84
N VAL A 317 1.10 3.71 -26.10
CA VAL A 317 0.84 5.10 -26.51
C VAL A 317 1.32 6.08 -25.44
N LEU A 318 1.77 7.25 -25.86
CA LEU A 318 2.05 8.36 -24.96
C LEU A 318 0.75 9.10 -24.69
N LEU A 319 0.30 9.08 -23.43
CA LEU A 319 -0.88 9.81 -22.99
C LEU A 319 -0.48 10.95 -22.05
N GLN A 320 -1.14 12.08 -22.22
CA GLN A 320 -1.18 13.13 -21.24
C GLN A 320 -2.54 13.06 -20.53
N LEU A 321 -2.49 12.78 -19.24
CA LEU A 321 -3.65 12.66 -18.37
C LEU A 321 -3.77 13.88 -17.47
N ARG A 322 -4.95 14.45 -17.41
CA ARG A 322 -5.34 15.33 -16.32
C ARG A 322 -5.83 14.46 -15.18
N THR A 323 -5.13 14.48 -14.08
CA THR A 323 -5.42 13.61 -12.93
C THR A 323 -5.93 14.46 -11.76
N LYS A 324 -6.88 13.88 -11.02
CA LYS A 324 -7.20 14.33 -9.67
C LYS A 324 -6.66 13.31 -8.70
N THR A 325 -5.70 13.74 -7.90
CA THR A 325 -5.08 12.91 -6.86
C THR A 325 -5.65 13.28 -5.50
N ARG A 326 -6.03 12.27 -4.74
CA ARG A 326 -6.42 12.41 -3.33
C ARG A 326 -5.58 11.46 -2.50
N ALA A 327 -4.88 11.98 -1.50
CA ALA A 327 -3.96 11.20 -0.66
C ALA A 327 -2.96 10.34 -1.48
N GLY A 328 -2.36 10.94 -2.50
CA GLY A 328 -1.39 10.27 -3.38
C GLY A 328 -1.98 9.25 -4.37
N LYS A 329 -3.30 9.04 -4.36
CA LYS A 329 -3.97 8.12 -5.32
C LYS A 329 -4.73 8.91 -6.38
N VAL A 330 -4.59 8.50 -7.62
CA VAL A 330 -5.41 9.03 -8.71
C VAL A 330 -6.86 8.57 -8.50
N VAL A 331 -7.75 9.52 -8.21
CA VAL A 331 -9.19 9.27 -8.03
C VAL A 331 -10.00 9.55 -9.28
N LYS A 332 -9.47 10.37 -10.18
CA LYS A 332 -10.01 10.63 -11.51
C LYS A 332 -8.83 10.88 -12.46
N ALA A 333 -8.89 10.30 -13.63
CA ALA A 333 -7.99 10.65 -14.73
C ALA A 333 -8.81 10.89 -15.99
N GLU A 334 -8.44 11.91 -16.74
CA GLU A 334 -9.06 12.27 -18.01
C GLU A 334 -7.96 12.43 -19.06
N ILE A 335 -8.13 11.80 -20.21
CA ILE A 335 -7.15 11.87 -21.30
C ILE A 335 -7.28 13.24 -21.97
N GLU A 336 -6.22 14.05 -21.93
CA GLU A 336 -6.14 15.36 -22.58
C GLU A 336 -5.43 15.30 -23.94
N LYS A 337 -4.51 14.32 -24.11
CA LYS A 337 -3.75 14.18 -25.36
C LYS A 337 -3.34 12.72 -25.57
N VAL A 338 -3.41 12.30 -26.80
CA VAL A 338 -2.95 10.99 -27.29
C VAL A 338 -1.86 11.24 -28.33
N THR A 339 -0.75 10.54 -28.24
CA THR A 339 0.33 10.61 -29.21
C THR A 339 0.80 9.19 -29.54
N GLU A 340 0.79 8.86 -30.81
CA GLU A 340 1.28 7.57 -31.31
C GLU A 340 2.78 7.45 -31.06
N ILE A 341 3.22 6.29 -30.57
CA ILE A 341 4.64 5.93 -30.48
C ILE A 341 4.94 5.01 -31.67
N LYS A 342 5.75 5.51 -32.61
CA LYS A 342 6.10 4.78 -33.84
C LYS A 342 7.11 3.64 -33.59
N ASP A 343 8.04 3.85 -32.66
CA ASP A 343 9.01 2.83 -32.25
C ASP A 343 8.54 2.14 -30.96
N GLN A 344 8.05 0.91 -31.09
CA GLN A 344 7.53 0.08 -30.01
C GLN A 344 8.60 -0.79 -29.35
N GLY A 345 9.81 -0.91 -29.96
CA GLY A 345 10.82 -1.90 -29.58
C GLY A 345 11.38 -1.78 -28.16
N GLY A 346 11.25 -0.59 -27.54
CA GLY A 346 11.63 -0.40 -26.13
C GLY A 346 10.61 -0.88 -25.10
N TYR A 347 9.43 -1.37 -25.54
CA TYR A 347 8.30 -1.71 -24.66
C TYR A 347 7.77 -3.13 -24.88
N GLU A 348 8.54 -4.00 -25.54
CA GLU A 348 8.15 -5.37 -25.92
C GLU A 348 7.75 -6.23 -24.72
N GLU A 349 8.48 -6.11 -23.58
CA GLU A 349 8.13 -6.85 -22.35
C GLU A 349 6.77 -6.44 -21.78
N ALA A 350 6.43 -5.14 -21.84
CA ALA A 350 5.14 -4.64 -21.37
C ALA A 350 3.97 -5.07 -22.27
N VAL A 351 4.23 -5.18 -23.56
CA VAL A 351 3.25 -5.68 -24.54
C VAL A 351 3.03 -7.17 -24.37
N ALA A 352 4.09 -7.96 -24.17
CA ALA A 352 4.00 -9.40 -23.94
C ALA A 352 3.19 -9.75 -22.67
N SER A 353 3.23 -8.90 -21.63
CA SER A 353 2.46 -9.08 -20.40
C SER A 353 0.94 -8.91 -20.55
N LYS A 354 0.45 -8.56 -21.72
CA LYS A 354 -0.98 -8.46 -22.04
C LYS A 354 -1.60 -9.81 -22.43
N GLU A 355 -0.77 -10.75 -22.90
CA GLU A 355 -1.23 -12.03 -23.44
C GLU A 355 -1.39 -13.13 -22.37
N ASP A 356 -0.91 -12.90 -21.15
CA ASP A 356 -1.08 -13.77 -19.97
C ASP A 356 -2.19 -13.24 -19.02
#